data_32cf10feae97d55615933e1a933dd060
#
_entry.id   32cf10feae97d55615933e1a933dd060
#
_cell.length_a   1.000
_cell.length_b   1.000
_cell.length_c   1.000
_cell.angle_alpha   90.00
_cell.angle_beta   90.00
_cell.angle_gamma   90.00
#
_symmetry.space_group_name_H-M   'P 1'
#
loop_
_entity.id
_entity.type
_entity.pdbx_description
1 polymer ?
#
loop_
_entity_poly.entity_id
_entity_poly.type
_entity_poly.pdbx_seq_one_letter_code
_entity_poly.pdbx_strand_id
1 'polypeptide(L)'
;MVNKFEEIFSKYDTDKVAYSQAYEECFGNIREDIQLLFEIGVNRGGSVRAWKEYFPNALIVGMDKNGHCYFEENRIKIEIGNACHGHFIGQVMAKYGWPDVVIDDGSHRSKAIKKSFDLLYQYTQTHYIIEDLAMQSPDVQGGYFLNGPPTMSVIIQEAEKLLLYRNAWCRSIRVYHSICLFIK
;
A
#
# COMPACT_ATOMS: atom_id res chain seq x y z
N MET A 1 3.40 -8.55 24.28
CA MET A 1 4.39 -8.86 23.21
C MET A 1 4.90 -7.55 22.68
N VAL A 2 6.18 -7.44 22.38
CA VAL A 2 6.74 -6.22 21.77
C VAL A 2 6.17 -6.13 20.36
N ASN A 3 5.60 -4.97 19.99
CA ASN A 3 5.13 -4.72 18.63
C ASN A 3 6.38 -4.57 17.73
N LYS A 4 6.66 -5.61 16.94
CA LYS A 4 7.87 -5.68 16.11
C LYS A 4 7.85 -4.64 15.01
N PHE A 5 6.67 -4.31 14.49
CA PHE A 5 6.49 -3.24 13.53
C PHE A 5 6.96 -1.89 14.11
N GLU A 6 6.46 -1.52 15.28
CA GLU A 6 6.81 -0.28 15.95
C GLU A 6 8.31 -0.19 16.25
N GLU A 7 8.91 -1.29 16.76
CA GLU A 7 10.35 -1.37 17.02
C GLU A 7 11.19 -1.07 15.77
N ILE A 8 10.79 -1.60 14.62
CA ILE A 8 11.53 -1.42 13.36
C ILE A 8 11.28 -0.02 12.77
N PHE A 9 10.01 0.34 12.61
CA PHE A 9 9.64 1.58 11.91
C PHE A 9 10.06 2.85 12.64
N SER A 10 10.17 2.80 13.97
CA SER A 10 10.71 3.92 14.76
C SER A 10 12.19 4.26 14.48
N LYS A 11 12.92 3.39 13.79
CA LYS A 11 14.33 3.63 13.40
C LYS A 11 14.44 4.46 12.12
N TYR A 12 13.37 4.62 11.37
CA TYR A 12 13.36 5.21 10.04
C TYR A 12 12.53 6.50 9.98
N ASP A 13 12.87 7.38 9.03
CA ASP A 13 12.13 8.62 8.75
C ASP A 13 10.82 8.27 8.00
N THR A 14 9.80 7.86 8.77
CA THR A 14 8.48 7.47 8.28
C THR A 14 7.42 7.69 9.36
N ASP A 15 6.20 8.01 8.95
CA ASP A 15 5.02 8.22 9.80
C ASP A 15 4.21 6.93 10.06
N LYS A 16 4.57 5.82 9.42
CA LYS A 16 3.84 4.54 9.49
C LYS A 16 3.75 3.93 10.89
N VAL A 17 4.53 4.41 11.85
CA VAL A 17 4.39 4.05 13.27
C VAL A 17 2.97 4.30 13.79
N ALA A 18 2.27 5.30 13.24
CA ALA A 18 0.86 5.57 13.54
C ALA A 18 -0.07 4.38 13.22
N TYR A 19 0.34 3.49 12.32
CA TYR A 19 -0.42 2.32 11.90
C TYR A 19 0.09 0.99 12.49
N SER A 20 0.97 1.07 13.48
CA SER A 20 1.70 -0.10 14.04
C SER A 20 0.79 -1.23 14.48
N GLN A 21 -0.35 -0.93 15.11
CA GLN A 21 -1.31 -1.96 15.51
C GLN A 21 -1.90 -2.68 14.30
N ALA A 22 -2.37 -1.94 13.29
CA ALA A 22 -2.99 -2.51 12.09
C ALA A 22 -2.02 -3.42 11.34
N TYR A 23 -0.79 -2.98 11.18
CA TYR A 23 0.24 -3.72 10.46
C TYR A 23 0.72 -4.95 11.23
N GLU A 24 0.94 -4.84 12.55
CA GLU A 24 1.36 -5.98 13.36
C GLU A 24 0.26 -7.06 13.44
N GLU A 25 -1.01 -6.67 13.58
CA GLU A 25 -2.13 -7.60 13.55
C GLU A 25 -2.29 -8.33 12.20
N CYS A 26 -1.91 -7.68 11.09
CA CYS A 26 -1.99 -8.28 9.76
C CYS A 26 -0.79 -9.15 9.42
N PHE A 27 0.40 -8.70 9.74
CA PHE A 27 1.62 -9.30 9.21
C PHE A 27 2.49 -10.01 10.24
N GLY A 28 2.29 -9.77 11.56
CA GLY A 28 3.19 -10.26 12.60
C GLY A 28 3.48 -11.77 12.53
N ASN A 29 2.49 -12.56 12.12
CA ASN A 29 2.62 -14.02 12.00
C ASN A 29 3.03 -14.52 10.60
N ILE A 30 3.01 -13.66 9.57
CA ILE A 30 3.26 -14.06 8.16
C ILE A 30 4.39 -13.26 7.51
N ARG A 31 5.07 -12.40 8.27
CA ARG A 31 6.09 -11.49 7.72
C ARG A 31 7.25 -12.21 7.02
N GLU A 32 7.54 -13.46 7.40
CA GLU A 32 8.60 -14.28 6.79
C GLU A 32 8.14 -14.94 5.48
N ASP A 33 6.83 -15.03 5.25
CA ASP A 33 6.24 -15.62 4.05
C ASP A 33 6.16 -14.63 2.88
N ILE A 34 6.20 -13.31 3.17
CA ILE A 34 6.12 -12.26 2.14
C ILE A 34 7.43 -12.21 1.35
N GLN A 35 7.31 -12.37 0.02
CA GLN A 35 8.45 -12.39 -0.91
C GLN A 35 8.53 -11.14 -1.78
N LEU A 36 7.41 -10.48 -2.07
CA LEU A 36 7.36 -9.30 -2.93
C LEU A 36 6.36 -8.27 -2.40
N LEU A 37 6.86 -7.07 -2.11
CA LEU A 37 6.04 -5.94 -1.70
C LEU A 37 6.19 -4.80 -2.71
N PHE A 38 5.06 -4.24 -3.15
CA PHE A 38 5.01 -2.99 -3.91
C PHE A 38 4.52 -1.85 -3.01
N GLU A 39 5.23 -0.74 -2.97
CA GLU A 39 4.81 0.49 -2.30
C GLU A 39 4.67 1.62 -3.33
N ILE A 40 3.51 2.25 -3.37
CA ILE A 40 3.25 3.46 -4.16
C ILE A 40 3.52 4.66 -3.25
N GLY A 41 4.46 5.52 -3.65
CA GLY A 41 4.98 6.60 -2.82
C GLY A 41 6.27 6.18 -2.11
N VAL A 42 7.38 6.82 -2.46
CA VAL A 42 8.72 6.47 -1.89
C VAL A 42 9.26 7.60 -1.03
N ASN A 43 8.96 8.83 -1.41
CA ASN A 43 9.47 10.03 -0.74
C ASN A 43 11.01 9.95 -0.51
N ARG A 44 11.48 9.93 0.74
CA ARG A 44 12.90 9.82 1.11
C ARG A 44 13.38 8.38 1.30
N GLY A 45 12.48 7.40 1.13
CA GLY A 45 12.79 5.97 1.23
C GLY A 45 12.87 5.44 2.65
N GLY A 46 12.32 6.15 3.64
CA GLY A 46 12.25 5.68 5.02
C GLY A 46 11.41 4.41 5.14
N SER A 47 10.18 4.44 4.61
CA SER A 47 9.25 3.31 4.65
C SER A 47 9.78 2.08 3.92
N VAL A 48 10.31 2.21 2.70
CA VAL A 48 10.83 1.05 1.94
C VAL A 48 12.02 0.37 2.63
N ARG A 49 12.83 1.14 3.40
CA ARG A 49 13.91 0.57 4.22
C ARG A 49 13.36 -0.15 5.45
N ALA A 50 12.34 0.43 6.10
CA ALA A 50 11.66 -0.20 7.22
C ALA A 50 10.98 -1.51 6.79
N TRP A 51 10.29 -1.50 5.64
CA TRP A 51 9.70 -2.72 5.06
C TRP A 51 10.75 -3.80 4.80
N LYS A 52 11.91 -3.44 4.26
CA LYS A 52 13.02 -4.39 4.04
C LYS A 52 13.47 -5.08 5.34
N GLU A 53 13.50 -4.35 6.45
CA GLU A 53 13.83 -4.93 7.76
C GLU A 53 12.67 -5.75 8.32
N TYR A 54 11.44 -5.29 8.15
CA TYR A 54 10.24 -5.96 8.68
C TYR A 54 9.91 -7.26 7.94
N PHE A 55 10.03 -7.28 6.61
CA PHE A 55 9.85 -8.47 5.77
C PHE A 55 11.22 -9.03 5.35
N PRO A 56 11.82 -9.94 6.13
CA PRO A 56 13.22 -10.34 5.97
C PRO A 56 13.51 -11.02 4.64
N ASN A 57 12.49 -11.65 4.03
CA ASN A 57 12.63 -12.40 2.78
C ASN A 57 12.13 -11.64 1.54
N ALA A 58 11.50 -10.48 1.72
CA ALA A 58 10.87 -9.75 0.63
C ALA A 58 11.85 -8.91 -0.20
N LEU A 59 11.61 -8.87 -1.51
CA LEU A 59 12.03 -7.78 -2.38
C LEU A 59 11.02 -6.64 -2.22
N ILE A 60 11.50 -5.44 -1.96
CA ILE A 60 10.70 -4.23 -1.84
C ILE A 60 10.84 -3.42 -3.13
N VAL A 61 9.73 -3.17 -3.80
CA VAL A 61 9.68 -2.34 -5.02
C VAL A 61 8.89 -1.09 -4.72
N GLY A 62 9.58 0.03 -4.56
CA GLY A 62 8.95 1.34 -4.43
C GLY A 62 8.64 1.94 -5.81
N MET A 63 7.48 2.53 -5.96
CA MET A 63 7.07 3.24 -7.17
C MET A 63 6.81 4.71 -6.86
N ASP A 64 7.48 5.62 -7.56
CA ASP A 64 7.26 7.05 -7.42
C ASP A 64 7.35 7.76 -8.77
N LYS A 65 6.52 8.79 -8.96
CA LYS A 65 6.59 9.63 -10.17
C LYS A 65 7.76 10.62 -10.16
N ASN A 66 8.34 10.87 -8.99
CA ASN A 66 9.42 11.83 -8.79
C ASN A 66 10.78 11.14 -8.94
N GLY A 67 11.53 11.48 -9.96
CA GLY A 67 12.87 10.92 -10.22
C GLY A 67 13.89 11.14 -9.11
N HIS A 68 13.69 12.15 -8.24
CA HIS A 68 14.57 12.37 -7.08
C HIS A 68 14.43 11.30 -5.98
N CYS A 69 13.38 10.49 -6.04
CA CYS A 69 13.20 9.36 -5.11
C CYS A 69 14.04 8.14 -5.51
N TYR A 70 14.70 8.16 -6.66
CA TYR A 70 15.47 7.01 -7.14
C TYR A 70 16.70 6.73 -6.29
N PHE A 71 16.83 5.50 -5.83
CA PHE A 71 18.04 4.91 -5.27
C PHE A 71 17.99 3.38 -5.41
N GLU A 72 19.12 2.71 -5.18
CA GLU A 72 19.18 1.26 -5.17
C GLU A 72 19.88 0.75 -3.91
N GLU A 73 19.29 -0.27 -3.30
CA GLU A 73 19.87 -1.02 -2.19
C GLU A 73 19.61 -2.52 -2.37
N ASN A 74 20.32 -3.35 -1.61
CA ASN A 74 20.01 -4.78 -1.59
C ASN A 74 18.56 -5.00 -1.14
N ARG A 75 17.80 -5.77 -1.91
CA ARG A 75 16.35 -6.03 -1.74
C ARG A 75 15.45 -4.78 -1.79
N ILE A 76 15.94 -3.63 -2.30
CA ILE A 76 15.09 -2.47 -2.61
C ILE A 76 15.34 -2.07 -4.06
N LYS A 77 14.28 -1.90 -4.81
CA LYS A 77 14.27 -1.34 -6.17
C LYS A 77 13.26 -0.22 -6.24
N ILE A 78 13.66 0.89 -6.88
CA ILE A 78 12.78 2.03 -7.08
C ILE A 78 12.49 2.19 -8.57
N GLU A 79 11.22 2.14 -8.92
CA GLU A 79 10.74 2.34 -10.28
C GLU A 79 10.10 3.73 -10.41
N ILE A 80 10.65 4.53 -11.32
CA ILE A 80 10.17 5.90 -11.53
C ILE A 80 9.07 5.90 -12.58
N GLY A 81 7.86 6.22 -12.15
CA GLY A 81 6.68 6.28 -13.00
C GLY A 81 5.39 6.53 -12.23
N ASN A 82 4.30 6.63 -12.97
CA ASN A 82 3.01 6.92 -12.38
C ASN A 82 2.17 5.64 -12.23
N ALA A 83 1.93 5.23 -10.99
CA ALA A 83 1.13 4.04 -10.66
C ALA A 83 -0.34 4.09 -11.14
N CYS A 84 -0.80 5.24 -11.62
CA CYS A 84 -2.09 5.35 -12.29
C CYS A 84 -2.05 4.97 -13.79
N HIS A 85 -0.89 4.64 -14.35
CA HIS A 85 -0.74 4.30 -15.76
C HIS A 85 -0.54 2.79 -15.95
N GLY A 86 -1.51 2.13 -16.62
CA GLY A 86 -1.48 0.67 -16.82
C GLY A 86 -0.23 0.17 -17.53
N HIS A 87 0.33 0.95 -18.46
CA HIS A 87 1.58 0.58 -19.13
C HIS A 87 2.76 0.50 -18.14
N PHE A 88 2.90 1.49 -17.26
CA PHE A 88 3.95 1.49 -16.22
C PHE A 88 3.78 0.31 -15.26
N ILE A 89 2.58 0.09 -14.75
CA ILE A 89 2.29 -1.05 -13.87
C ILE A 89 2.57 -2.38 -14.59
N GLY A 90 2.19 -2.50 -15.87
CA GLY A 90 2.49 -3.69 -16.68
C GLY A 90 4.00 -3.95 -16.81
N GLN A 91 4.82 -2.91 -16.98
CA GLN A 91 6.28 -3.03 -17.02
C GLN A 91 6.85 -3.47 -15.67
N VAL A 92 6.37 -2.89 -14.56
CA VAL A 92 6.79 -3.28 -13.20
C VAL A 92 6.44 -4.73 -12.92
N MET A 93 5.21 -5.14 -13.20
CA MET A 93 4.78 -6.53 -13.00
C MET A 93 5.52 -7.52 -13.91
N ALA A 94 5.81 -7.15 -15.16
CA ALA A 94 6.60 -7.99 -16.06
C ALA A 94 8.04 -8.20 -15.56
N LYS A 95 8.59 -7.21 -14.85
CA LYS A 95 9.95 -7.25 -14.30
C LYS A 95 10.05 -8.01 -12.99
N TYR A 96 9.08 -7.88 -12.10
CA TYR A 96 9.16 -8.37 -10.72
C TYR A 96 8.13 -9.46 -10.38
N GLY A 97 7.09 -9.64 -11.17
CA GLY A 97 5.99 -10.56 -10.88
C GLY A 97 4.82 -9.89 -10.16
N TRP A 98 3.92 -10.70 -9.67
CA TRP A 98 2.73 -10.27 -8.93
C TRP A 98 3.06 -10.11 -7.44
N PRO A 99 2.76 -8.96 -6.82
CA PRO A 99 3.14 -8.72 -5.43
C PRO A 99 2.29 -9.54 -4.46
N ASP A 100 2.89 -9.98 -3.37
CA ASP A 100 2.15 -10.49 -2.22
C ASP A 100 1.39 -9.36 -1.55
N VAL A 101 2.06 -8.22 -1.38
CA VAL A 101 1.52 -7.05 -0.68
C VAL A 101 1.64 -5.82 -1.57
N VAL A 102 0.58 -5.01 -1.64
CA VAL A 102 0.62 -3.66 -2.19
C VAL A 102 0.23 -2.65 -1.11
N ILE A 103 1.01 -1.59 -0.99
CA ILE A 103 0.73 -0.44 -0.11
C ILE A 103 0.57 0.80 -0.98
N ASP A 104 -0.60 1.42 -0.95
CA ASP A 104 -0.88 2.68 -1.63
C ASP A 104 -0.80 3.82 -0.62
N ASP A 105 0.36 4.43 -0.60
CA ASP A 105 0.75 5.61 0.20
C ASP A 105 1.22 6.74 -0.74
N GLY A 106 0.53 6.89 -1.86
CA GLY A 106 0.97 7.77 -2.95
C GLY A 106 0.45 9.19 -2.83
N SER A 107 -0.48 9.57 -3.69
CA SER A 107 -0.96 10.95 -3.79
C SER A 107 -2.15 11.27 -2.89
N HIS A 108 -2.71 10.31 -2.21
CA HIS A 108 -3.91 10.34 -1.37
C HIS A 108 -5.18 10.91 -2.07
N ARG A 109 -5.13 11.09 -3.39
CA ARG A 109 -6.28 11.59 -4.17
C ARG A 109 -7.17 10.43 -4.57
N SER A 110 -8.47 10.51 -4.27
CA SER A 110 -9.44 9.44 -4.51
C SER A 110 -9.39 8.86 -5.93
N LYS A 111 -9.22 9.71 -6.96
CA LYS A 111 -9.09 9.25 -8.35
C LYS A 111 -7.82 8.43 -8.60
N ALA A 112 -6.70 8.82 -7.97
CA ALA A 112 -5.44 8.12 -8.11
C ALA A 112 -5.51 6.76 -7.40
N ILE A 113 -5.98 6.75 -6.15
CA ILE A 113 -6.19 5.53 -5.36
C ILE A 113 -7.12 4.55 -6.08
N LYS A 114 -8.26 5.04 -6.60
CA LYS A 114 -9.16 4.19 -7.39
C LYS A 114 -8.44 3.56 -8.58
N LYS A 115 -7.60 4.33 -9.25
CA LYS A 115 -6.94 3.88 -10.48
C LYS A 115 -5.80 2.92 -10.20
N SER A 116 -4.96 3.17 -9.19
CA SER A 116 -3.94 2.21 -8.73
C SER A 116 -4.57 0.92 -8.22
N PHE A 117 -5.67 1.04 -7.45
CA PHE A 117 -6.44 -0.11 -6.98
C PHE A 117 -6.95 -0.97 -8.15
N ASP A 118 -7.64 -0.39 -9.12
CA ASP A 118 -8.17 -1.12 -10.29
C ASP A 118 -7.07 -1.83 -11.10
N LEU A 119 -5.86 -1.25 -11.13
CA LEU A 119 -4.73 -1.81 -11.87
C LEU A 119 -3.99 -2.92 -11.12
N LEU A 120 -3.89 -2.85 -9.80
CA LEU A 120 -3.02 -3.73 -9.02
C LEU A 120 -3.77 -4.74 -8.15
N TYR A 121 -4.96 -4.40 -7.65
CA TYR A 121 -5.66 -5.22 -6.66
C TYR A 121 -5.92 -6.65 -7.14
N GLN A 122 -6.34 -6.84 -8.40
CA GLN A 122 -6.60 -8.17 -8.95
C GLN A 122 -5.36 -9.07 -8.97
N TYR A 123 -4.16 -8.49 -9.09
CA TYR A 123 -2.88 -9.20 -9.17
C TYR A 123 -2.18 -9.32 -7.82
N THR A 124 -2.64 -8.58 -6.80
CA THR A 124 -2.13 -8.68 -5.43
C THR A 124 -2.52 -10.03 -4.84
N GLN A 125 -1.59 -10.74 -4.23
CA GLN A 125 -1.83 -12.12 -3.78
C GLN A 125 -2.43 -12.22 -2.38
N THR A 126 -2.00 -11.36 -1.45
CA THR A 126 -2.44 -11.46 -0.04
C THR A 126 -3.09 -10.18 0.49
N HIS A 127 -2.43 -9.02 0.43
CA HIS A 127 -2.93 -7.79 1.06
C HIS A 127 -2.77 -6.58 0.15
N TYR A 128 -3.85 -5.83 -0.03
CA TYR A 128 -3.81 -4.48 -0.60
C TYR A 128 -4.19 -3.48 0.49
N ILE A 129 -3.33 -2.51 0.73
CA ILE A 129 -3.48 -1.53 1.80
C ILE A 129 -3.58 -0.13 1.21
N ILE A 130 -4.50 0.68 1.73
CA ILE A 130 -4.63 2.09 1.39
C ILE A 130 -4.41 2.88 2.68
N GLU A 131 -3.40 3.75 2.68
CA GLU A 131 -3.07 4.62 3.80
C GLU A 131 -3.66 6.02 3.64
N ASP A 132 -3.59 6.79 4.70
CA ASP A 132 -3.93 8.21 4.76
C ASP A 132 -5.35 8.57 4.31
N LEU A 133 -6.32 7.70 4.61
CA LEU A 133 -7.73 7.94 4.31
C LEU A 133 -8.27 9.23 4.95
N ALA A 134 -7.74 9.64 6.11
CA ALA A 134 -8.12 10.88 6.78
C ALA A 134 -7.77 12.13 5.96
N MET A 135 -6.73 12.07 5.12
CA MET A 135 -6.36 13.17 4.22
C MET A 135 -7.43 13.51 3.19
N GLN A 136 -8.42 12.66 3.05
CA GLN A 136 -9.57 12.88 2.16
C GLN A 136 -10.76 13.53 2.88
N SER A 137 -10.66 13.79 4.18
CA SER A 137 -11.71 14.50 4.93
C SER A 137 -11.78 15.96 4.52
N PRO A 138 -12.99 16.53 4.32
CA PRO A 138 -13.16 17.96 4.07
C PRO A 138 -12.60 18.84 5.20
N ASP A 139 -12.53 18.31 6.41
CA ASP A 139 -12.09 19.02 7.62
C ASP A 139 -10.56 19.10 7.73
N VAL A 140 -9.83 18.33 6.92
CA VAL A 140 -8.36 18.40 6.86
C VAL A 140 -7.95 19.55 5.97
N GLN A 141 -7.27 20.55 6.54
CA GLN A 141 -6.76 21.72 5.82
C GLN A 141 -5.82 21.27 4.69
N GLY A 142 -6.21 21.54 3.42
CA GLY A 142 -5.49 21.04 2.24
C GLY A 142 -5.93 19.64 1.80
N GLY A 143 -6.98 19.09 2.38
CA GLY A 143 -7.53 17.77 2.05
C GLY A 143 -7.70 17.58 0.53
N TYR A 144 -7.26 16.45 0.04
CA TYR A 144 -7.25 16.08 -1.39
C TYR A 144 -8.64 15.72 -1.94
N PHE A 145 -9.68 16.35 -1.39
CA PHE A 145 -11.10 16.06 -1.68
C PHE A 145 -11.53 16.38 -3.12
N LEU A 146 -10.63 16.93 -3.93
CA LEU A 146 -10.99 17.53 -5.22
C LEU A 146 -11.10 16.49 -6.34
N ASN A 147 -12.35 16.28 -6.81
CA ASN A 147 -12.71 15.73 -8.12
C ASN A 147 -12.61 14.21 -8.32
N GLY A 148 -13.27 13.41 -7.48
CA GLY A 148 -13.45 11.97 -7.75
C GLY A 148 -14.42 11.31 -6.76
N PRO A 149 -14.91 10.10 -7.08
CA PRO A 149 -15.62 9.33 -6.07
C PRO A 149 -14.71 9.15 -4.86
N PRO A 150 -15.22 9.31 -3.64
CA PRO A 150 -14.44 9.11 -2.43
C PRO A 150 -13.79 7.72 -2.44
N THR A 151 -12.60 7.56 -1.87
CA THR A 151 -11.97 6.23 -1.70
C THR A 151 -12.90 5.27 -0.97
N MET A 152 -13.76 5.79 -0.10
CA MET A 152 -14.86 5.04 0.51
C MET A 152 -15.73 4.30 -0.51
N SER A 153 -15.89 4.80 -1.74
CA SER A 153 -16.64 4.09 -2.77
C SER A 153 -15.98 2.78 -3.18
N VAL A 154 -14.64 2.72 -3.19
CA VAL A 154 -13.88 1.48 -3.46
C VAL A 154 -14.11 0.49 -2.33
N ILE A 155 -13.99 0.96 -1.09
CA ILE A 155 -14.19 0.14 0.11
C ILE A 155 -15.60 -0.43 0.15
N ILE A 156 -16.62 0.42 -0.10
CA ILE A 156 -18.02 0.01 -0.11
C ILE A 156 -18.29 -1.00 -1.24
N GLN A 157 -17.81 -0.77 -2.45
CA GLN A 157 -18.00 -1.69 -3.57
C GLN A 157 -17.40 -3.08 -3.31
N GLU A 158 -16.21 -3.15 -2.73
CA GLU A 158 -15.61 -4.44 -2.38
C GLU A 158 -16.33 -5.09 -1.19
N ALA A 159 -16.78 -4.31 -0.20
CA ALA A 159 -17.59 -4.81 0.91
C ALA A 159 -18.93 -5.36 0.42
N GLU A 160 -19.61 -4.69 -0.52
CA GLU A 160 -20.84 -5.19 -1.14
C GLU A 160 -20.62 -6.51 -1.88
N LYS A 161 -19.54 -6.64 -2.66
CA LYS A 161 -19.18 -7.90 -3.32
C LYS A 161 -18.96 -9.02 -2.30
N LEU A 162 -18.25 -8.74 -1.22
CA LEU A 162 -17.98 -9.68 -0.15
C LEU A 162 -19.27 -10.14 0.53
N LEU A 163 -20.15 -9.19 0.91
CA LEU A 163 -21.43 -9.48 1.58
C LEU A 163 -22.42 -10.23 0.69
N LEU A 164 -22.42 -9.96 -0.62
CA LEU A 164 -23.35 -10.56 -1.57
C LEU A 164 -22.80 -11.82 -2.23
N TYR A 165 -21.64 -12.33 -1.81
CA TYR A 165 -20.93 -13.47 -2.42
C TYR A 165 -20.72 -13.31 -3.94
N ARG A 166 -20.56 -12.07 -4.41
CA ARG A 166 -20.40 -11.74 -5.84
C ARG A 166 -18.94 -11.56 -6.21
N ASN A 167 -18.21 -12.65 -6.43
CA ASN A 167 -16.82 -12.60 -6.93
C ASN A 167 -15.94 -11.61 -6.16
N ALA A 168 -16.05 -11.60 -4.83
CA ALA A 168 -15.18 -10.80 -3.99
C ALA A 168 -13.74 -11.29 -4.14
N TRP A 169 -12.83 -10.36 -4.42
CA TRP A 169 -11.40 -10.66 -4.51
C TRP A 169 -10.75 -10.79 -3.14
N CYS A 170 -11.44 -10.37 -2.07
CA CYS A 170 -10.94 -10.45 -0.71
C CYS A 170 -11.79 -11.37 0.19
N ARG A 171 -11.14 -11.89 1.23
CA ARG A 171 -11.79 -12.65 2.32
C ARG A 171 -12.32 -11.73 3.41
N SER A 172 -11.64 -10.62 3.65
CA SER A 172 -12.04 -9.62 4.64
C SER A 172 -11.51 -8.22 4.31
N ILE A 173 -12.22 -7.23 4.82
CA ILE A 173 -11.79 -5.83 4.79
C ILE A 173 -11.67 -5.38 6.23
N ARG A 174 -10.53 -4.83 6.61
CA ARG A 174 -10.29 -4.26 7.94
C ARG A 174 -10.06 -2.76 7.80
N VAL A 175 -10.75 -1.99 8.60
CA VAL A 175 -10.62 -0.52 8.62
C VAL A 175 -10.16 -0.11 10.01
N TYR A 176 -9.06 0.60 10.06
CA TYR A 176 -8.54 1.26 11.26
C TYR A 176 -8.54 2.78 11.03
N HIS A 177 -8.06 3.54 12.01
CA HIS A 177 -7.93 4.97 11.82
C HIS A 177 -7.02 5.27 10.62
N SER A 178 -7.58 5.93 9.61
CA SER A 178 -6.88 6.38 8.38
C SER A 178 -6.26 5.30 7.48
N ILE A 179 -6.50 4.01 7.72
CA ILE A 179 -5.96 2.91 6.92
C ILE A 179 -7.02 1.85 6.65
N CYS A 180 -7.04 1.31 5.44
CA CYS A 180 -7.90 0.19 5.04
C CYS A 180 -7.08 -0.95 4.43
N LEU A 181 -7.33 -2.17 4.89
CA LEU A 181 -6.65 -3.37 4.44
C LEU A 181 -7.66 -4.34 3.80
N PHE A 182 -7.39 -4.72 2.56
CA PHE A 182 -8.11 -5.75 1.82
C PHE A 182 -7.28 -7.03 1.89
N ILE A 183 -7.82 -8.08 2.53
CA ILE A 183 -7.14 -9.36 2.76
C ILE A 183 -7.74 -10.41 1.82
N LYS A 184 -6.92 -11.04 1.01
CA LYS A 184 -7.31 -12.05 0.01
C LYS A 184 -7.19 -13.48 0.52
#